data_90ccdab5ed0f72b89a97cfdbc7596ead
#
_entry.id   90ccdab5ed0f72b89a97cfdbc7596ead
#
_cell.length_a   1.000
_cell.length_b   1.000
_cell.length_c   1.000
_cell.angle_alpha   90.00
_cell.angle_beta   90.00
_cell.angle_gamma   90.00
#
_symmetry.space_group_name_H-M   'P 1'
#
loop_
_entity.id
_entity.type
_entity.pdbx_description
1 polymer ?
#
loop_
_entity_poly.entity_id
_entity_poly.type
_entity_poly.pdbx_seq_one_letter_code
_entity_poly.pdbx_strand_id
1 'polypeptide(L)'
;MKFDVNVLRYLEKDTWRVLVATEMGMKNHEIVPVQLINAIAGLKRGGGFKHIKELLKHKLVHHENKEYDGYRLTPLGYDFLALKSFVNRGVISGVGRKIGVGKESDVYEVIDGDGRQMALKLHRLGRTSFRDVKSKRDYLGKRTQY
;
A
#
# COMPACT_ATOMS: atom_id res chain seq x y z
N MET A 1 -5.67 -0.80 10.52
CA MET A 1 -5.59 -1.77 9.42
C MET A 1 -4.64 -2.89 9.78
N LYS A 2 -5.12 -4.09 9.67
CA LYS A 2 -4.30 -5.25 9.96
C LYS A 2 -3.53 -5.67 8.71
N PHE A 3 -2.23 -5.72 8.81
CA PHE A 3 -1.39 -6.28 7.75
C PHE A 3 -1.50 -7.80 7.78
N ASP A 4 -2.29 -8.34 6.86
CA ASP A 4 -2.47 -9.79 6.77
C ASP A 4 -1.56 -10.37 5.69
N VAL A 5 -0.52 -11.03 6.12
CA VAL A 5 0.48 -11.62 5.22
C VAL A 5 -0.11 -12.72 4.35
N ASN A 6 -1.16 -13.37 4.81
CA ASN A 6 -1.78 -14.45 4.04
C ASN A 6 -2.39 -13.94 2.74
N VAL A 7 -2.83 -12.69 2.71
CA VAL A 7 -3.39 -12.08 1.50
C VAL A 7 -2.37 -12.06 0.36
N LEU A 8 -1.08 -11.90 0.68
CA LEU A 8 -0.01 -11.92 -0.32
C LEU A 8 -0.01 -13.21 -1.13
N ARG A 9 -0.37 -14.32 -0.51
CA ARG A 9 -0.37 -15.64 -1.15
C ARG A 9 -1.59 -15.85 -2.03
N TYR A 10 -2.68 -15.15 -1.76
CA TYR A 10 -3.96 -15.38 -2.44
C TYR A 10 -4.20 -14.44 -3.60
N LEU A 11 -3.50 -13.32 -3.67
CA LEU A 11 -3.69 -12.37 -4.75
C LEU A 11 -3.20 -12.95 -6.07
N GLU A 12 -4.09 -13.00 -7.05
CA GLU A 12 -3.75 -13.45 -8.40
C GLU A 12 -2.75 -12.51 -9.05
N LYS A 13 -2.02 -13.02 -10.03
CA LYS A 13 -1.05 -12.26 -10.79
C LYS A 13 -1.65 -10.99 -11.40
N ASP A 14 -2.85 -11.11 -11.96
CA ASP A 14 -3.53 -9.97 -12.58
C ASP A 14 -4.01 -8.95 -11.54
N THR A 15 -4.35 -9.41 -10.33
CA THR A 15 -4.71 -8.51 -9.23
C THR A 15 -3.50 -7.65 -8.84
N TRP A 16 -2.31 -8.25 -8.77
CA TRP A 16 -1.07 -7.51 -8.55
C TRP A 16 -0.82 -6.49 -9.66
N ARG A 17 -1.05 -6.89 -10.91
CA ARG A 17 -0.90 -5.97 -12.06
C ARG A 17 -1.82 -4.76 -11.93
N VAL A 18 -3.05 -4.98 -11.49
CA VAL A 18 -4.01 -3.90 -11.29
C VAL A 18 -3.57 -2.97 -10.16
N LEU A 19 -3.02 -3.53 -9.09
CA LEU A 19 -2.50 -2.72 -7.98
C LEU A 19 -1.32 -1.86 -8.44
N VAL A 20 -0.38 -2.44 -9.19
CA VAL A 20 0.75 -1.70 -9.77
C VAL A 20 0.25 -0.63 -10.74
N ALA A 21 -0.74 -0.96 -11.56
CA ALA A 21 -1.30 -0.02 -12.52
C ALA A 21 -1.96 1.18 -11.83
N THR A 22 -2.61 0.94 -10.70
CA THR A 22 -3.20 2.01 -9.90
C THR A 22 -2.10 2.95 -9.38
N GLU A 23 -1.01 2.39 -8.87
CA GLU A 23 0.13 3.19 -8.43
C GLU A 23 0.71 4.01 -9.57
N MET A 24 0.88 3.40 -10.72
CA MET A 24 1.42 4.09 -11.90
C MET A 24 0.52 5.24 -12.35
N GLY A 25 -0.79 5.04 -12.33
CA GLY A 25 -1.75 6.08 -12.67
C GLY A 25 -1.71 7.25 -11.70
N MET A 26 -1.36 6.99 -10.43
CA MET A 26 -1.27 8.02 -9.40
C MET A 26 -0.10 9.00 -9.61
N LYS A 27 0.80 8.72 -10.53
CA LYS A 27 1.86 9.67 -10.87
C LYS A 27 1.31 10.97 -11.47
N ASN A 28 0.19 10.86 -12.19
CA ASN A 28 -0.43 11.99 -12.88
C ASN A 28 -1.87 12.27 -12.46
N HIS A 29 -2.44 11.41 -11.61
CA HIS A 29 -3.82 11.51 -11.15
C HIS A 29 -3.88 11.29 -9.67
N GLU A 30 -4.60 12.13 -8.96
CA GLU A 30 -4.84 11.91 -7.53
C GLU A 30 -5.71 10.67 -7.35
N ILE A 31 -6.74 10.53 -8.17
CA ILE A 31 -7.64 9.39 -8.22
C ILE A 31 -7.59 8.82 -9.64
N VAL A 32 -7.44 7.52 -9.78
CA VAL A 32 -7.23 6.87 -11.07
C VAL A 32 -8.50 6.21 -11.56
N PRO A 33 -9.07 6.64 -12.71
CA PRO A 33 -10.26 6.00 -13.26
C PRO A 33 -9.98 4.54 -13.66
N VAL A 34 -11.02 3.70 -13.59
CA VAL A 34 -10.89 2.28 -13.89
C VAL A 34 -10.42 2.04 -15.33
N GLN A 35 -10.85 2.88 -16.28
CA GLN A 35 -10.44 2.76 -17.67
C GLN A 35 -8.94 2.93 -17.83
N LEU A 36 -8.37 3.89 -17.11
CA LEU A 36 -6.92 4.11 -17.13
C LEU A 36 -6.17 2.96 -16.46
N ILE A 37 -6.70 2.46 -15.34
CA ILE A 37 -6.12 1.29 -14.67
C ILE A 37 -6.08 0.09 -15.63
N ASN A 38 -7.18 -0.18 -16.33
CA ASN A 38 -7.25 -1.26 -17.30
C ASN A 38 -6.23 -1.09 -18.43
N ALA A 39 -6.08 0.13 -18.93
CA ALA A 39 -5.13 0.42 -19.99
C ALA A 39 -3.69 0.20 -19.55
N ILE A 40 -3.33 0.68 -18.37
CA ILE A 40 -1.98 0.53 -17.83
C ILE A 40 -1.69 -0.94 -17.51
N ALA A 41 -2.65 -1.65 -16.92
CA ALA A 41 -2.49 -3.06 -16.57
C ALA A 41 -2.39 -3.96 -17.78
N GLY A 42 -2.91 -3.51 -18.94
CA GLY A 42 -2.87 -4.28 -20.17
C GLY A 42 -3.73 -5.53 -20.13
N LEU A 43 -4.85 -5.48 -19.42
CA LEU A 43 -5.78 -6.61 -19.35
C LEU A 43 -6.63 -6.68 -20.62
N LYS A 44 -6.51 -7.79 -21.32
CA LYS A 44 -7.09 -7.95 -22.66
C LYS A 44 -8.62 -7.94 -22.75
N ARG A 45 -9.33 -8.15 -21.66
CA ARG A 45 -10.80 -8.26 -21.68
C ARG A 45 -11.50 -7.36 -20.66
N GLY A 46 -10.87 -6.25 -20.27
CA GLY A 46 -11.50 -5.32 -19.37
C GLY A 46 -11.81 -5.86 -17.97
N GLY A 47 -11.12 -6.92 -17.55
CA GLY A 47 -11.38 -7.57 -16.27
C GLY A 47 -10.87 -6.82 -15.05
N GLY A 48 -10.42 -5.57 -15.21
CA GLY A 48 -9.84 -4.80 -14.13
C GLY A 48 -10.78 -4.57 -12.95
N PHE A 49 -12.07 -4.40 -13.23
CA PHE A 49 -13.04 -4.17 -12.16
C PHE A 49 -13.14 -5.34 -11.18
N LYS A 50 -13.04 -6.58 -11.68
CA LYS A 50 -13.01 -7.78 -10.83
C LYS A 50 -11.84 -7.72 -9.84
N HIS A 51 -10.68 -7.34 -10.33
CA HIS A 51 -9.46 -7.25 -9.51
C HIS A 51 -9.52 -6.07 -8.55
N ILE A 52 -10.12 -4.96 -8.97
CA ILE A 52 -10.34 -3.81 -8.10
C ILE A 52 -11.25 -4.19 -6.92
N LYS A 53 -12.30 -4.96 -7.15
CA LYS A 53 -13.16 -5.46 -6.07
C LYS A 53 -12.37 -6.27 -5.06
N GLU A 54 -11.47 -7.12 -5.53
CA GLU A 54 -10.59 -7.90 -4.66
C GLU A 54 -9.67 -7.01 -3.85
N LEU A 55 -9.09 -6.00 -4.48
CA LEU A 55 -8.23 -5.03 -3.79
C LEU A 55 -8.99 -4.20 -2.77
N LEU A 56 -10.22 -3.82 -3.07
CA LEU A 56 -11.10 -3.13 -2.11
C LEU A 56 -11.41 -4.00 -0.90
N LYS A 57 -11.70 -5.27 -1.15
CA LYS A 57 -11.99 -6.24 -0.09
C LYS A 57 -10.85 -6.33 0.92
N HIS A 58 -9.61 -6.31 0.44
CA HIS A 58 -8.42 -6.37 1.28
C HIS A 58 -7.91 -4.99 1.69
N LYS A 59 -8.65 -3.93 1.37
CA LYS A 59 -8.33 -2.56 1.76
C LYS A 59 -6.99 -2.07 1.22
N LEU A 60 -6.60 -2.56 0.05
CA LEU A 60 -5.36 -2.15 -0.60
C LEU A 60 -5.54 -0.93 -1.50
N VAL A 61 -6.77 -0.66 -1.93
CA VAL A 61 -7.14 0.54 -2.64
C VAL A 61 -8.34 1.19 -1.97
N HIS A 62 -8.50 2.48 -2.23
CA HIS A 62 -9.62 3.28 -1.75
C HIS A 62 -10.38 3.82 -2.95
N HIS A 63 -11.71 3.74 -2.90
CA HIS A 63 -12.60 4.28 -3.93
C HIS A 63 -13.02 5.70 -3.55
N GLU A 64 -13.03 6.58 -4.52
CA GLU A 64 -13.47 7.96 -4.32
C GLU A 64 -14.19 8.46 -5.56
N ASN A 65 -15.25 9.25 -5.37
CA ASN A 65 -16.06 9.77 -6.47
C ASN A 65 -16.52 11.22 -6.26
N LYS A 66 -15.72 12.04 -5.57
CA LYS A 66 -16.09 13.43 -5.29
C LYS A 66 -16.17 14.28 -6.56
N GLU A 67 -15.15 14.26 -7.39
CA GLU A 67 -15.12 14.99 -8.65
C GLU A 67 -15.35 14.06 -9.83
N TYR A 68 -14.72 12.88 -9.78
CA TYR A 68 -14.91 11.81 -10.75
C TYR A 68 -14.66 10.49 -10.06
N ASP A 69 -15.10 9.40 -10.68
CA ASP A 69 -14.99 8.08 -10.09
C ASP A 69 -13.61 7.49 -10.33
N GLY A 70 -12.97 7.01 -9.27
CA GLY A 70 -11.65 6.40 -9.40
C GLY A 70 -11.14 5.79 -8.11
N TYR A 71 -9.88 5.38 -8.15
CA TYR A 71 -9.24 4.63 -7.07
C TYR A 71 -7.84 5.16 -6.78
N ARG A 72 -7.41 4.97 -5.56
CA ARG A 72 -6.03 5.27 -5.15
C ARG A 72 -5.56 4.21 -4.18
N LEU A 73 -4.24 4.07 -4.05
CA LEU A 73 -3.66 3.14 -3.08
C LEU A 73 -3.90 3.62 -1.66
N THR A 74 -4.14 2.67 -0.77
CA THR A 74 -4.08 2.91 0.66
C THR A 74 -2.63 2.77 1.13
N PRO A 75 -2.28 3.19 2.37
CA PRO A 75 -0.96 2.89 2.93
C PRO A 75 -0.65 1.39 2.91
N LEU A 76 -1.66 0.56 3.18
CA LEU A 76 -1.51 -0.90 3.12
C LEU A 76 -1.20 -1.38 1.70
N GLY A 77 -1.79 -0.75 0.68
CA GLY A 77 -1.49 -1.06 -0.71
C GLY A 77 -0.03 -0.80 -1.07
N TYR A 78 0.51 0.32 -0.61
CA TYR A 78 1.94 0.61 -0.78
C TYR A 78 2.82 -0.41 -0.09
N ASP A 79 2.44 -0.81 1.13
CA ASP A 79 3.20 -1.82 1.88
C ASP A 79 3.25 -3.14 1.13
N PHE A 80 2.11 -3.56 0.57
CA PHE A 80 2.03 -4.81 -0.19
C PHE A 80 2.91 -4.75 -1.44
N LEU A 81 2.92 -3.64 -2.15
CA LEU A 81 3.79 -3.48 -3.31
C LEU A 81 5.28 -3.53 -2.93
N ALA A 82 5.64 -2.86 -1.84
CA ALA A 82 7.02 -2.89 -1.34
C ALA A 82 7.43 -4.31 -0.96
N LEU A 83 6.59 -5.02 -0.23
CA LEU A 83 6.87 -6.39 0.18
C LEU A 83 6.97 -7.33 -1.03
N LYS A 84 6.06 -7.19 -1.99
CA LYS A 84 6.10 -7.98 -3.22
C LYS A 84 7.40 -7.75 -3.99
N SER A 85 7.87 -6.52 -4.03
CA SER A 85 9.14 -6.17 -4.66
C SER A 85 10.32 -6.89 -3.97
N PHE A 86 10.35 -6.91 -2.64
CA PHE A 86 11.40 -7.62 -1.91
C PHE A 86 11.33 -9.13 -2.15
N VAL A 87 10.13 -9.70 -2.18
CA VAL A 87 9.96 -11.13 -2.47
C VAL A 87 10.43 -11.44 -3.89
N ASN A 88 10.06 -10.63 -4.86
CA ASN A 88 10.46 -10.82 -6.25
C ASN A 88 11.96 -10.73 -6.47
N ARG A 89 12.63 -9.89 -5.66
CA ARG A 89 14.10 -9.76 -5.72
C ARG A 89 14.83 -10.82 -4.90
N GLY A 90 14.10 -11.70 -4.22
CA GLY A 90 14.70 -12.75 -3.39
C GLY A 90 15.26 -12.25 -2.06
N VAL A 91 14.96 -11.03 -1.66
CA VAL A 91 15.44 -10.47 -0.39
C VAL A 91 14.67 -11.06 0.79
N ILE A 92 13.36 -11.28 0.62
CA ILE A 92 12.47 -11.83 1.63
C ILE A 92 11.82 -13.09 1.08
N SER A 93 11.86 -14.18 1.84
CA SER A 93 11.16 -15.41 1.50
C SER A 93 9.98 -15.71 2.43
N GLY A 94 9.94 -15.11 3.61
CA GLY A 94 8.84 -15.30 4.53
C GLY A 94 8.65 -14.12 5.46
N VAL A 95 7.41 -13.90 5.86
CA VAL A 95 7.04 -12.84 6.81
C VAL A 95 6.39 -13.50 8.02
N GLY A 96 6.91 -13.20 9.19
CA GLY A 96 6.39 -13.69 10.44
C GLY A 96 5.51 -12.67 11.16
N ARG A 97 5.62 -12.66 12.47
CA ARG A 97 4.76 -11.84 13.33
C ARG A 97 5.24 -10.39 13.41
N LYS A 98 4.33 -9.52 13.81
CA LYS A 98 4.67 -8.15 14.16
C LYS A 98 5.43 -8.17 15.50
N ILE A 99 6.62 -7.62 15.52
CA ILE A 99 7.48 -7.59 16.71
C ILE A 99 7.59 -6.20 17.34
N GLY A 100 7.05 -5.18 16.71
CA GLY A 100 7.07 -3.84 17.27
C GLY A 100 6.08 -2.90 16.60
N VAL A 101 5.59 -1.95 17.38
CA VAL A 101 4.73 -0.87 16.89
C VAL A 101 5.29 0.44 17.41
N GLY A 102 5.73 1.31 16.51
CA GLY A 102 6.15 2.66 16.84
C GLY A 102 5.09 3.68 16.43
N LYS A 103 5.35 4.94 16.73
CA LYS A 103 4.47 6.03 16.33
C LYS A 103 4.35 6.14 14.81
N GLU A 104 5.44 5.87 14.10
CA GLU A 104 5.54 6.05 12.66
C GLU A 104 5.95 4.79 11.92
N SER A 105 5.96 3.65 12.58
CA SER A 105 6.38 2.42 11.92
C SER A 105 5.83 1.17 12.60
N ASP A 106 5.61 0.15 11.79
CA ASP A 106 5.38 -1.23 12.25
C ASP A 106 6.58 -2.05 11.86
N VAL A 107 7.00 -2.95 12.74
CA VAL A 107 8.16 -3.81 12.50
C VAL A 107 7.70 -5.27 12.49
N TYR A 108 8.05 -5.98 11.44
CA TYR A 108 7.74 -7.40 11.25
C TYR A 108 9.01 -8.22 11.21
N GLU A 109 8.95 -9.42 11.76
CA GLU A 109 10.00 -10.41 11.58
C GLU A 109 9.90 -11.00 10.19
N VAL A 110 11.01 -11.01 9.45
CA VAL A 110 11.07 -11.59 8.12
C VAL A 110 12.29 -12.50 8.03
N ILE A 111 12.28 -13.42 7.06
CA ILE A 111 13.41 -14.30 6.79
C ILE A 111 13.78 -14.22 5.31
N ASP A 112 15.07 -14.41 5.00
CA ASP A 112 15.54 -14.57 3.62
C ASP A 112 15.47 -16.04 3.20
N GLY A 113 15.93 -16.34 1.99
CA GLY A 113 15.95 -17.70 1.45
C GLY A 113 16.85 -18.68 2.21
N ASP A 114 17.82 -18.18 2.95
CA ASP A 114 18.75 -18.98 3.76
C ASP A 114 18.28 -19.10 5.21
N GLY A 115 17.09 -18.59 5.55
CA GLY A 115 16.55 -18.65 6.90
C GLY A 115 17.09 -17.58 7.84
N ARG A 116 17.85 -16.59 7.33
CA ARG A 116 18.35 -15.50 8.14
C ARG A 116 17.21 -14.59 8.58
N GLN A 117 17.14 -14.33 9.89
CA GLN A 117 16.13 -13.42 10.43
C GLN A 117 16.52 -11.96 10.22
N MET A 118 15.53 -11.18 9.80
CA MET A 118 15.69 -9.75 9.59
C MET A 118 14.43 -9.04 10.10
N ALA A 119 14.49 -7.74 10.20
CA ALA A 119 13.35 -6.91 10.55
C ALA A 119 12.90 -6.11 9.34
N LEU A 120 11.61 -6.16 9.04
CA LEU A 120 11.00 -5.30 8.03
C LEU A 120 10.30 -4.16 8.74
N LYS A 121 10.76 -2.96 8.50
CA LYS A 121 10.17 -1.77 9.09
C LYS A 121 9.29 -1.08 8.04
N LEU A 122 8.00 -1.04 8.30
CA LEU A 122 7.04 -0.36 7.44
C LEU A 122 6.76 1.01 8.04
N HIS A 123 7.18 2.04 7.34
CA HIS A 123 6.99 3.41 7.78
C HIS A 123 5.55 3.85 7.56
N ARG A 124 5.00 4.52 8.57
CA ARG A 124 3.64 5.04 8.58
C ARG A 124 3.67 6.53 8.80
N LEU A 125 4.22 7.26 7.85
CA LEU A 125 4.27 8.71 7.92
C LEU A 125 2.85 9.26 8.09
N GLY A 126 2.66 10.12 9.10
CA GLY A 126 1.36 10.67 9.41
C GLY A 126 0.47 9.79 10.28
N ARG A 127 0.95 8.62 10.71
CA ARG A 127 0.22 7.73 11.62
C ARG A 127 0.03 8.36 13.00
N THR A 128 1.01 9.13 13.45
CA THR A 128 0.76 10.01 14.57
C THR A 128 -0.51 10.73 14.24
N SER A 129 -1.54 10.37 15.01
CA SER A 129 -2.89 10.75 14.70
C SER A 129 -2.96 12.22 14.33
N PHE A 130 -3.81 12.55 13.40
CA PHE A 130 -4.18 13.92 13.09
C PHE A 130 -4.40 14.75 14.36
N ARG A 131 -4.73 14.11 15.48
CA ARG A 131 -4.83 14.73 16.79
C ARG A 131 -3.51 15.31 17.27
N ASP A 132 -2.43 14.54 17.20
CA ASP A 132 -1.12 15.00 17.65
C ASP A 132 -0.60 16.09 16.73
N VAL A 133 -0.84 15.97 15.45
CA VAL A 133 -0.51 17.02 14.49
C VAL A 133 -1.33 18.28 14.78
N LYS A 134 -2.63 18.13 15.09
CA LYS A 134 -3.49 19.26 15.46
C LYS A 134 -3.09 19.92 16.78
N SER A 135 -2.80 19.11 17.79
CA SER A 135 -2.41 19.65 19.09
C SER A 135 -1.04 20.34 19.05
N LYS A 136 -0.20 19.96 18.11
CA LYS A 136 1.12 20.57 17.90
C LYS A 136 1.14 21.60 16.78
N ARG A 137 -0.01 21.87 16.18
CA ARG A 137 -0.12 22.69 14.98
C ARG A 137 0.35 24.13 15.19
N ASP A 138 0.01 24.72 16.33
CA ASP A 138 0.43 26.09 16.66
C ASP A 138 1.94 26.17 16.82
N TYR A 139 2.52 25.14 17.41
CA TYR A 139 3.97 25.05 17.58
C TYR A 139 4.68 24.86 16.22
N LEU A 140 4.14 24.00 15.38
CA LEU A 140 4.69 23.76 14.05
C LEU A 140 4.43 24.94 13.11
N GLY A 141 3.27 25.58 13.23
CA GLY A 141 2.94 26.77 12.45
C GLY A 141 3.89 27.93 12.70
N LYS A 142 4.32 28.11 13.95
CA LYS A 142 5.30 29.12 14.29
C LYS A 142 6.71 28.79 13.78
N ARG A 143 7.02 27.52 13.58
CA ARG A 143 8.31 27.08 13.05
C ARG A 143 8.39 27.11 11.54
N THR A 144 7.28 26.93 10.86
CA THR A 144 7.26 26.92 9.39
C THR A 144 7.25 28.31 8.77
N GLN A 145 7.21 29.34 9.58
CA GLN A 145 7.35 30.74 9.12
C GLN A 145 8.80 31.17 8.98
N TYR A 146 9.72 30.28 9.21
CA TYR A 146 11.15 30.57 9.04
C TYR A 146 11.66 30.08 7.70
#